data_9ec1a21787d37c945e13ae07d0247a0d
#
_entry.id   9ec1a21787d37c945e13ae07d0247a0d
#
_cell.length_a   1.000
_cell.length_b   1.000
_cell.length_c   1.000
_cell.angle_alpha   90.00
_cell.angle_beta   90.00
_cell.angle_gamma   90.00
#
_symmetry.space_group_name_H-M   'P 1'
#
loop_
_entity.id
_entity.type
_entity.pdbx_description
1 polymer ?
#
loop_
_entity_poly.entity_id
_entity_poly.type
_entity_poly.pdbx_seq_one_letter_code
_entity_poly.pdbx_strand_id
1 'polypeptide(L)'
;MIDIDVKNLKKSFEVGHDVLSDLSFEINAGEHVGILGANGCGKTTLFKLLTGEYTPDEGSISIHKGRRIGLISQIPVYPAGWTTEDVLREAHARLRDMAARLRELEELMAADSSRALLDEYDRLSDDFRRLGGYDMDRERSRVAAGLDIPPEMREREFDKLSGGEKTRVNLARLILEDTDILLLDEPTNHLDLRATEWLEDYITHFRGTVLA
;
A
#
# COMPACT_ATOMS: atom_id res chain seq x y z
N MET A 1 -2.58 -19.58 6.72
CA MET A 1 -2.89 -19.32 5.28
C MET A 1 -1.65 -18.66 4.71
N ILE A 2 -1.15 -19.15 3.57
CA ILE A 2 0.04 -18.59 2.92
C ILE A 2 -0.39 -17.36 2.10
N ASP A 3 0.21 -16.20 2.35
CA ASP A 3 0.01 -14.98 1.57
C ASP A 3 0.98 -14.88 0.40
N ILE A 4 2.25 -15.30 0.60
CA ILE A 4 3.30 -15.29 -0.41
C ILE A 4 3.98 -16.65 -0.44
N ASP A 5 4.06 -17.26 -1.62
CA ASP A 5 4.78 -18.53 -1.88
C ASP A 5 5.75 -18.31 -3.04
N VAL A 6 7.05 -18.47 -2.80
CA VAL A 6 8.13 -18.30 -3.76
C VAL A 6 8.89 -19.62 -3.88
N LYS A 7 9.08 -20.12 -5.11
CA LYS A 7 9.72 -21.40 -5.39
C LYS A 7 10.81 -21.27 -6.46
N ASN A 8 12.02 -21.65 -6.11
CA ASN A 8 13.20 -21.73 -6.99
C ASN A 8 13.40 -20.46 -7.83
N LEU A 9 13.16 -19.29 -7.21
CA LEU A 9 13.16 -18.01 -7.90
C LEU A 9 14.56 -17.65 -8.36
N LYS A 10 14.69 -17.33 -9.65
CA LYS A 10 15.93 -16.85 -10.26
C LYS A 10 15.67 -15.59 -11.05
N LYS A 11 16.61 -14.64 -10.96
CA LYS A 11 16.62 -13.41 -11.73
C LYS A 11 18.04 -12.95 -12.06
N SER A 12 18.27 -12.69 -13.34
CA SER A 12 19.49 -12.13 -13.88
C SER A 12 19.15 -10.90 -14.74
N PHE A 13 20.03 -9.91 -14.76
CA PHE A 13 19.94 -8.78 -15.70
C PHE A 13 21.05 -8.81 -16.76
N GLU A 14 22.13 -9.58 -16.47
CA GLU A 14 23.27 -9.77 -17.38
C GLU A 14 23.59 -11.26 -17.47
N VAL A 15 24.07 -11.70 -18.62
CA VAL A 15 24.45 -13.10 -18.84
C VAL A 15 25.55 -13.52 -17.86
N GLY A 16 25.27 -14.52 -17.05
CA GLY A 16 26.22 -15.04 -16.06
C GLY A 16 26.25 -14.31 -14.72
N HIS A 17 25.38 -13.32 -14.51
CA HIS A 17 25.27 -12.62 -13.23
C HIS A 17 23.84 -12.76 -12.67
N ASP A 18 23.66 -13.77 -11.83
CA ASP A 18 22.41 -13.99 -11.12
C ASP A 18 22.32 -13.03 -9.93
N VAL A 19 21.27 -12.17 -9.91
CA VAL A 19 20.97 -11.29 -8.77
C VAL A 19 20.22 -12.07 -7.70
N LEU A 20 19.32 -12.97 -8.11
CA LEU A 20 18.66 -13.95 -7.25
C LEU A 20 18.88 -15.34 -7.85
N SER A 21 19.23 -16.31 -6.99
CA SER A 21 19.52 -17.68 -7.41
C SER A 21 18.87 -18.66 -6.45
N ASP A 22 17.95 -19.49 -6.98
CA ASP A 22 17.27 -20.59 -6.26
C ASP A 22 16.64 -20.19 -4.92
N LEU A 23 16.00 -19.02 -4.88
CA LEU A 23 15.35 -18.50 -3.69
C LEU A 23 13.97 -19.13 -3.51
N SER A 24 13.73 -19.77 -2.35
CA SER A 24 12.44 -20.35 -2.01
C SER A 24 12.06 -20.01 -0.58
N PHE A 25 10.83 -19.54 -0.37
CA PHE A 25 10.27 -19.25 0.96
C PHE A 25 8.75 -19.12 0.89
N GLU A 26 8.12 -19.26 2.06
CA GLU A 26 6.69 -19.02 2.26
C GLU A 26 6.49 -17.99 3.37
N ILE A 27 5.49 -17.11 3.23
CA ILE A 27 5.09 -16.15 4.25
C ILE A 27 3.59 -16.33 4.51
N ASN A 28 3.25 -16.57 5.77
CA ASN A 28 1.85 -16.72 6.17
C ASN A 28 1.18 -15.38 6.41
N ALA A 29 -0.16 -15.39 6.32
CA ALA A 29 -0.96 -14.20 6.57
C ALA A 29 -0.71 -13.63 7.99
N GLY A 30 -0.39 -12.34 8.05
CA GLY A 30 -0.10 -11.63 9.29
C GLY A 30 1.33 -11.83 9.82
N GLU A 31 2.22 -12.49 9.08
CA GLU A 31 3.63 -12.55 9.46
C GLU A 31 4.37 -11.26 9.10
N HIS A 32 5.30 -10.86 9.98
CA HIS A 32 6.22 -9.75 9.77
C HIS A 32 7.63 -10.30 9.58
N VAL A 33 8.19 -10.11 8.40
CA VAL A 33 9.45 -10.70 7.97
C VAL A 33 10.46 -9.62 7.58
N GLY A 34 11.65 -9.67 8.17
CA GLY A 34 12.77 -8.80 7.79
C GLY A 34 13.68 -9.47 6.75
N ILE A 35 14.00 -8.76 5.67
CA ILE A 35 14.99 -9.18 4.67
C ILE A 35 16.34 -8.54 5.00
N LEU A 36 17.30 -9.35 5.38
CA LEU A 36 18.64 -8.88 5.69
C LEU A 36 19.60 -9.17 4.53
N GLY A 37 20.39 -8.19 4.15
CA GLY A 37 21.41 -8.35 3.11
C GLY A 37 22.15 -7.06 2.81
N ALA A 38 23.34 -7.18 2.23
CA ALA A 38 24.16 -6.05 1.80
C ALA A 38 23.43 -5.21 0.72
N ASN A 39 23.84 -3.95 0.55
CA ASN A 39 23.33 -3.12 -0.54
C ASN A 39 23.68 -3.78 -1.88
N GLY A 40 22.73 -3.82 -2.80
CA GLY A 40 22.87 -4.45 -4.12
C GLY A 40 22.70 -5.98 -4.14
N CYS A 41 22.38 -6.65 -3.01
CA CYS A 41 22.17 -8.12 -2.99
C CYS A 41 20.82 -8.57 -3.59
N GLY A 42 20.00 -7.65 -4.13
CA GLY A 42 18.75 -8.01 -4.81
C GLY A 42 17.47 -7.81 -4.02
N LYS A 43 17.47 -7.14 -2.85
CA LYS A 43 16.25 -6.85 -2.06
C LYS A 43 15.17 -6.14 -2.89
N THR A 44 15.52 -5.00 -3.50
CA THR A 44 14.62 -4.26 -4.39
C THR A 44 14.16 -5.10 -5.58
N THR A 45 15.04 -5.95 -6.14
CA THR A 45 14.68 -6.86 -7.23
C THR A 45 13.62 -7.87 -6.80
N LEU A 46 13.77 -8.43 -5.60
CA LEU A 46 12.78 -9.33 -5.02
C LEU A 46 11.42 -8.64 -4.85
N PHE A 47 11.39 -7.43 -4.30
CA PHE A 47 10.13 -6.67 -4.16
C PHE A 47 9.45 -6.40 -5.51
N LYS A 48 10.23 -6.03 -6.53
CA LYS A 48 9.71 -5.81 -7.89
C LYS A 48 9.19 -7.10 -8.56
N LEU A 49 9.77 -8.24 -8.24
CA LEU A 49 9.26 -9.55 -8.67
C LEU A 49 7.96 -9.90 -7.96
N LEU A 50 7.85 -9.63 -6.65
CA LEU A 50 6.63 -9.88 -5.86
C LEU A 50 5.46 -9.01 -6.34
N THR A 51 5.71 -7.77 -6.78
CA THR A 51 4.66 -6.89 -7.34
C THR A 51 4.34 -7.18 -8.80
N GLY A 52 5.11 -8.05 -9.47
CA GLY A 52 4.94 -8.34 -10.90
C GLY A 52 5.51 -7.25 -11.82
N GLU A 53 6.22 -6.26 -11.30
CA GLU A 53 6.94 -5.27 -12.12
C GLU A 53 8.06 -5.92 -12.94
N TYR A 54 8.72 -6.94 -12.34
CA TYR A 54 9.63 -7.82 -13.04
C TYR A 54 9.05 -9.22 -13.16
N THR A 55 9.44 -9.93 -14.24
CA THR A 55 9.15 -11.35 -14.41
C THR A 55 10.37 -12.17 -14.00
N PRO A 56 10.21 -13.29 -13.29
CA PRO A 56 11.30 -14.19 -12.99
C PRO A 56 11.82 -14.87 -14.26
N ASP A 57 13.11 -15.22 -14.27
CA ASP A 57 13.71 -16.00 -15.36
C ASP A 57 13.44 -17.51 -15.14
N GLU A 58 13.46 -17.95 -13.88
CA GLU A 58 13.07 -19.31 -13.48
C GLU A 58 12.32 -19.25 -12.14
N GLY A 59 11.59 -20.31 -11.84
CA GLY A 59 10.80 -20.43 -10.62
C GLY A 59 9.41 -19.81 -10.73
N SER A 60 8.76 -19.65 -9.59
CA SER A 60 7.39 -19.12 -9.55
C SER A 60 7.14 -18.30 -8.28
N ILE A 61 6.26 -17.32 -8.41
CA ILE A 61 5.72 -16.50 -7.32
C ILE A 61 4.21 -16.68 -7.32
N SER A 62 3.65 -16.98 -6.17
CA SER A 62 2.21 -17.05 -5.96
C SER A 62 1.82 -16.14 -4.81
N ILE A 63 0.94 -15.18 -5.07
CA ILE A 63 0.31 -14.33 -4.06
C ILE A 63 -1.11 -14.82 -3.86
N HIS A 64 -1.56 -14.90 -2.61
CA HIS A 64 -2.91 -15.35 -2.31
C HIS A 64 -3.95 -14.48 -3.02
N LYS A 65 -4.88 -15.12 -3.71
CA LYS A 65 -5.90 -14.44 -4.52
C LYS A 65 -6.73 -13.48 -3.68
N GLY A 66 -6.82 -12.23 -4.13
CA GLY A 66 -7.59 -11.18 -3.47
C GLY A 66 -6.79 -10.34 -2.48
N ARG A 67 -5.51 -10.69 -2.20
CA ARG A 67 -4.61 -9.84 -1.41
C ARG A 67 -4.10 -8.67 -2.24
N ARG A 68 -4.08 -7.50 -1.62
CA ARG A 68 -3.53 -6.27 -2.19
C ARG A 68 -2.15 -6.01 -1.62
N ILE A 69 -1.20 -5.80 -2.53
CA ILE A 69 0.19 -5.51 -2.19
C ILE A 69 0.43 -4.02 -2.34
N GLY A 70 1.04 -3.43 -1.33
CA GLY A 70 1.62 -2.09 -1.38
C GLY A 70 3.14 -2.15 -1.34
N LEU A 71 3.83 -1.47 -2.25
CA LEU A 71 5.29 -1.38 -2.27
C LEU A 71 5.77 0.07 -2.13
N ILE A 72 6.68 0.31 -1.19
CA ILE A 72 7.43 1.57 -1.09
C ILE A 72 8.74 1.41 -1.86
N SER A 73 8.76 1.64 -3.12
CA SER A 73 10.02 1.78 -3.88
C SER A 73 9.92 2.81 -4.99
N GLN A 74 8.73 3.10 -5.46
CA GLN A 74 8.52 4.06 -6.53
C GLN A 74 7.48 5.10 -6.14
N ILE A 75 7.84 6.35 -6.37
CA ILE A 75 6.91 7.47 -6.23
C ILE A 75 6.09 7.50 -7.52
N PRO A 76 4.76 7.29 -7.47
CA PRO A 76 3.91 7.38 -8.64
C PRO A 76 3.99 8.78 -9.28
N VAL A 77 3.73 8.83 -10.58
CA VAL A 77 3.55 10.11 -11.28
C VAL A 77 2.10 10.53 -11.09
N TYR A 78 1.91 11.69 -10.49
CA TYR A 78 0.58 12.27 -10.28
C TYR A 78 0.25 13.33 -11.35
N PRO A 79 -1.02 13.64 -11.58
CA PRO A 79 -1.41 14.73 -12.46
C PRO A 79 -0.78 16.06 -12.04
N ALA A 80 -0.38 16.87 -13.01
CA ALA A 80 0.21 18.17 -12.74
C ALA A 80 -0.75 19.05 -11.90
N GLY A 81 -0.20 19.74 -10.90
CA GLY A 81 -0.95 20.61 -10.00
C GLY A 81 -1.63 19.89 -8.82
N TRP A 82 -1.52 18.57 -8.72
CA TRP A 82 -1.99 17.87 -7.53
C TRP A 82 -1.23 18.33 -6.30
N THR A 83 -1.99 18.64 -5.26
CA THR A 83 -1.44 18.93 -3.94
C THR A 83 -1.07 17.62 -3.20
N THR A 84 -0.28 17.74 -2.16
CA THR A 84 -0.02 16.64 -1.23
C THR A 84 -1.33 16.07 -0.65
N GLU A 85 -2.30 16.94 -0.37
CA GLU A 85 -3.62 16.51 0.12
C GLU A 85 -4.37 15.66 -0.91
N ASP A 86 -4.27 15.99 -2.21
CA ASP A 86 -4.89 15.21 -3.28
C ASP A 86 -4.28 13.81 -3.37
N VAL A 87 -2.95 13.71 -3.23
CA VAL A 87 -2.24 12.42 -3.18
C VAL A 87 -2.70 11.57 -1.99
N LEU A 88 -2.83 12.17 -0.80
CA LEU A 88 -3.30 11.45 0.38
C LEU A 88 -4.77 11.03 0.27
N ARG A 89 -5.60 11.83 -0.39
CA ARG A 89 -7.00 11.49 -0.66
C ARG A 89 -7.15 10.36 -1.66
N GLU A 90 -6.22 10.26 -2.61
CA GLU A 90 -6.24 9.20 -3.62
C GLU A 90 -6.09 7.81 -3.00
N ALA A 91 -5.38 7.68 -1.88
CA ALA A 91 -5.30 6.45 -1.11
C ALA A 91 -6.70 5.88 -0.73
N HIS A 92 -7.69 6.75 -0.56
CA HIS A 92 -9.06 6.36 -0.26
C HIS A 92 -9.98 6.30 -1.50
N ALA A 93 -9.45 6.24 -2.72
CA ALA A 93 -10.25 6.24 -3.96
C ALA A 93 -11.35 5.18 -3.90
N ARG A 94 -11.03 3.94 -3.53
CA ARG A 94 -11.99 2.85 -3.38
C ARG A 94 -13.11 3.17 -2.38
N LEU A 95 -12.77 3.73 -1.22
CA LEU A 95 -13.78 4.10 -0.22
C LEU A 95 -14.67 5.25 -0.71
N ARG A 96 -14.12 6.19 -1.45
CA ARG A 96 -14.90 7.26 -2.10
C ARG A 96 -15.86 6.71 -3.15
N ASP A 97 -15.42 5.75 -3.96
CA ASP A 97 -16.27 5.07 -4.94
C ASP A 97 -17.41 4.31 -4.26
N MET A 98 -17.10 3.59 -3.16
CA MET A 98 -18.10 2.92 -2.34
C MET A 98 -19.11 3.92 -1.76
N ALA A 99 -18.65 5.05 -1.23
CA ALA A 99 -19.52 6.11 -0.70
C ALA A 99 -20.40 6.75 -1.80
N ALA A 100 -19.88 6.90 -3.02
CA ALA A 100 -20.65 7.37 -4.16
C ALA A 100 -21.73 6.35 -4.54
N ARG A 101 -21.38 5.05 -4.58
CA ARG A 101 -22.34 3.99 -4.89
C ARG A 101 -23.42 3.85 -3.82
N LEU A 102 -23.09 4.01 -2.55
CA LEU A 102 -24.09 4.01 -1.46
C LEU A 102 -25.12 5.12 -1.66
N ARG A 103 -24.70 6.35 -2.00
CA ARG A 103 -25.60 7.47 -2.29
C ARG A 103 -26.50 7.20 -3.50
N GLU A 104 -25.91 6.64 -4.56
CA GLU A 104 -26.70 6.25 -5.74
C GLU A 104 -27.77 5.20 -5.38
N LEU A 105 -27.43 4.20 -4.55
CA LEU A 105 -28.37 3.20 -4.08
C LEU A 105 -29.47 3.82 -3.22
N GLU A 106 -29.16 4.78 -2.34
CA GLU A 106 -30.14 5.53 -1.55
C GLU A 106 -31.15 6.27 -2.45
N GLU A 107 -30.68 6.92 -3.53
CA GLU A 107 -31.54 7.58 -4.51
C GLU A 107 -32.44 6.58 -5.26
N LEU A 108 -31.89 5.45 -5.69
CA LEU A 108 -32.65 4.39 -6.38
C LEU A 108 -33.69 3.77 -5.47
N MET A 109 -33.37 3.52 -4.20
CA MET A 109 -34.25 2.94 -3.21
C MET A 109 -35.41 3.89 -2.85
N ALA A 110 -35.25 5.21 -2.98
CA ALA A 110 -36.32 6.16 -2.82
C ALA A 110 -37.42 6.02 -3.90
N ALA A 111 -37.06 5.51 -5.08
CA ALA A 111 -37.98 5.29 -6.20
C ALA A 111 -38.48 3.82 -6.29
N ASP A 112 -37.64 2.86 -5.95
CA ASP A 112 -37.89 1.41 -6.01
C ASP A 112 -37.24 0.69 -4.82
N SER A 113 -38.04 0.20 -3.89
CA SER A 113 -37.59 -0.55 -2.71
C SER A 113 -37.47 -2.05 -3.01
N SER A 114 -36.89 -2.40 -4.15
CA SER A 114 -36.67 -3.80 -4.50
C SER A 114 -35.69 -4.48 -3.53
N ARG A 115 -35.90 -5.76 -3.23
CA ARG A 115 -35.08 -6.53 -2.33
C ARG A 115 -33.62 -6.59 -2.81
N ALA A 116 -33.39 -6.60 -4.13
CA ALA A 116 -32.06 -6.63 -4.70
C ALA A 116 -31.23 -5.36 -4.38
N LEU A 117 -31.87 -4.18 -4.43
CA LEU A 117 -31.23 -2.91 -4.06
C LEU A 117 -30.91 -2.86 -2.56
N LEU A 118 -31.84 -3.34 -1.72
CA LEU A 118 -31.62 -3.42 -0.26
C LEU A 118 -30.45 -4.35 0.07
N ASP A 119 -30.42 -5.56 -0.51
CA ASP A 119 -29.34 -6.53 -0.28
C ASP A 119 -27.96 -6.02 -0.80
N GLU A 120 -27.94 -5.20 -1.86
CA GLU A 120 -26.70 -4.55 -2.35
C GLU A 120 -26.25 -3.45 -1.40
N TYR A 121 -27.18 -2.58 -0.96
CA TYR A 121 -26.89 -1.50 -0.01
C TYR A 121 -26.35 -2.04 1.31
N ASP A 122 -26.99 -3.03 1.90
CA ASP A 122 -26.57 -3.60 3.18
C ASP A 122 -25.15 -4.18 3.09
N ARG A 123 -24.86 -4.95 2.05
CA ARG A 123 -23.51 -5.52 1.84
C ARG A 123 -22.46 -4.43 1.67
N LEU A 124 -22.74 -3.44 0.81
CA LEU A 124 -21.80 -2.36 0.54
C LEU A 124 -21.59 -1.46 1.76
N SER A 125 -22.64 -1.18 2.53
CA SER A 125 -22.60 -0.40 3.77
C SER A 125 -21.78 -1.09 4.85
N ASP A 126 -21.95 -2.41 5.01
CA ASP A 126 -21.17 -3.20 5.96
C ASP A 126 -19.70 -3.25 5.57
N ASP A 127 -19.39 -3.43 4.28
CA ASP A 127 -18.01 -3.38 3.78
C ASP A 127 -17.39 -2.00 3.96
N PHE A 128 -18.12 -0.92 3.64
CA PHE A 128 -17.67 0.45 3.83
C PHE A 128 -17.35 0.76 5.29
N ARG A 129 -18.20 0.32 6.22
CA ARG A 129 -17.98 0.47 7.66
C ARG A 129 -16.77 -0.33 8.12
N ARG A 130 -16.67 -1.61 7.70
CA ARG A 130 -15.56 -2.51 8.06
C ARG A 130 -14.19 -1.97 7.59
N LEU A 131 -14.16 -1.32 6.43
CA LEU A 131 -12.97 -0.71 5.85
C LEU A 131 -12.66 0.71 6.38
N GLY A 132 -13.43 1.19 7.37
CA GLY A 132 -13.18 2.50 7.99
C GLY A 132 -13.64 3.69 7.15
N GLY A 133 -14.60 3.50 6.25
CA GLY A 133 -15.06 4.56 5.34
C GLY A 133 -15.57 5.83 6.02
N TYR A 134 -16.08 5.73 7.25
CA TYR A 134 -16.51 6.90 8.02
C TYR A 134 -15.38 7.64 8.73
N ASP A 135 -14.18 7.06 8.80
CA ASP A 135 -13.03 7.60 9.52
C ASP A 135 -11.91 8.11 8.61
N MET A 136 -12.10 8.13 7.29
CA MET A 136 -11.09 8.48 6.29
C MET A 136 -10.34 9.77 6.59
N ASP A 137 -11.04 10.84 6.96
CA ASP A 137 -10.43 12.15 7.23
C ASP A 137 -9.61 12.15 8.52
N ARG A 138 -10.10 11.44 9.54
CA ARG A 138 -9.39 11.27 10.81
C ARG A 138 -8.12 10.45 10.61
N GLU A 139 -8.22 9.35 9.90
CA GLU A 139 -7.09 8.47 9.63
C GLU A 139 -6.04 9.16 8.77
N ARG A 140 -6.44 9.88 7.73
CA ARG A 140 -5.53 10.70 6.91
C ARG A 140 -4.78 11.74 7.75
N SER A 141 -5.49 12.42 8.66
CA SER A 141 -4.87 13.40 9.55
C SER A 141 -3.91 12.77 10.55
N ARG A 142 -4.26 11.58 11.08
CA ARG A 142 -3.41 10.81 12.00
C ARG A 142 -2.11 10.37 11.32
N VAL A 143 -2.21 9.79 10.13
CA VAL A 143 -1.04 9.32 9.37
C VAL A 143 -0.15 10.48 8.94
N ALA A 144 -0.75 11.56 8.44
CA ALA A 144 -0.01 12.76 8.04
C ALA A 144 0.77 13.36 9.22
N ALA A 145 0.14 13.46 10.41
CA ALA A 145 0.81 13.96 11.61
C ALA A 145 1.94 13.02 12.08
N GLY A 146 1.74 11.71 12.01
CA GLY A 146 2.73 10.71 12.38
C GLY A 146 3.99 10.76 11.52
N LEU A 147 3.83 11.00 10.22
CA LEU A 147 4.93 11.10 9.27
C LEU A 147 5.44 12.53 9.04
N ASP A 148 5.14 13.44 9.95
CA ASP A 148 5.58 14.85 9.89
C ASP A 148 5.23 15.52 8.55
N ILE A 149 3.95 15.38 8.15
CA ILE A 149 3.36 16.08 7.00
C ILE A 149 2.42 17.16 7.55
N PRO A 150 2.95 18.37 7.84
CA PRO A 150 2.16 19.44 8.44
C PRO A 150 1.12 20.01 7.47
N PRO A 151 0.10 20.76 7.96
CA PRO A 151 -0.96 21.32 7.12
C PRO A 151 -0.42 22.16 5.95
N GLU A 152 0.63 22.93 6.14
CA GLU A 152 1.23 23.77 5.11
C GLU A 152 1.85 22.96 3.97
N MET A 153 2.38 21.76 4.28
CA MET A 153 2.88 20.82 3.26
C MET A 153 1.72 20.19 2.51
N ARG A 154 0.59 19.94 3.16
CA ARG A 154 -0.59 19.32 2.51
C ARG A 154 -1.17 20.20 1.40
N GLU A 155 -1.04 21.51 1.50
CA GLU A 155 -1.50 22.49 0.50
C GLU A 155 -0.50 22.69 -0.66
N ARG A 156 0.75 22.21 -0.51
CA ARG A 156 1.78 22.36 -1.55
C ARG A 156 1.57 21.33 -2.67
N GLU A 157 1.86 21.78 -3.91
CA GLU A 157 1.89 20.87 -5.06
C GLU A 157 2.93 19.77 -4.83
N PHE A 158 2.54 18.52 -5.07
CA PHE A 158 3.40 17.35 -4.85
C PHE A 158 4.71 17.44 -5.63
N ASP A 159 4.66 17.93 -6.87
CA ASP A 159 5.85 18.04 -7.73
C ASP A 159 6.89 19.02 -7.18
N LYS A 160 6.47 20.00 -6.37
CA LYS A 160 7.35 21.00 -5.73
C LYS A 160 7.98 20.54 -4.41
N LEU A 161 7.63 19.35 -3.94
CA LEU A 161 8.22 18.76 -2.74
C LEU A 161 9.66 18.30 -3.00
N SER A 162 10.50 18.34 -1.98
CA SER A 162 11.82 17.69 -1.98
C SER A 162 11.69 16.15 -2.07
N GLY A 163 12.77 15.46 -2.43
CA GLY A 163 12.78 14.00 -2.52
C GLY A 163 12.33 13.32 -1.22
N GLY A 164 12.85 13.77 -0.07
CA GLY A 164 12.46 13.24 1.24
C GLY A 164 11.00 13.51 1.60
N GLU A 165 10.48 14.71 1.30
CA GLU A 165 9.05 15.03 1.49
C GLU A 165 8.17 14.13 0.60
N LYS A 166 8.54 13.92 -0.66
CA LYS A 166 7.83 13.00 -1.57
C LYS A 166 7.81 11.57 -1.04
N THR A 167 8.93 11.09 -0.51
CA THR A 167 9.02 9.75 0.09
C THR A 167 8.08 9.62 1.28
N ARG A 168 8.04 10.61 2.19
CA ARG A 168 7.11 10.63 3.34
C ARG A 168 5.65 10.63 2.91
N VAL A 169 5.29 11.45 1.92
CA VAL A 169 3.93 11.51 1.39
C VAL A 169 3.53 10.20 0.72
N ASN A 170 4.44 9.59 -0.05
CA ASN A 170 4.16 8.29 -0.68
C ASN A 170 4.01 7.17 0.36
N LEU A 171 4.81 7.18 1.43
CA LEU A 171 4.66 6.29 2.57
C LEU A 171 3.28 6.48 3.24
N ALA A 172 2.90 7.73 3.52
CA ALA A 172 1.58 8.04 4.08
C ALA A 172 0.44 7.52 3.20
N ARG A 173 0.53 7.74 1.88
CA ARG A 173 -0.45 7.23 0.92
C ARG A 173 -0.57 5.71 1.00
N LEU A 174 0.57 5.00 0.99
CA LEU A 174 0.58 3.55 1.03
C LEU A 174 -0.04 2.99 2.34
N ILE A 175 0.25 3.64 3.47
CA ILE A 175 -0.34 3.29 4.76
C ILE A 175 -1.86 3.49 4.77
N LEU A 176 -2.35 4.52 4.08
CA LEU A 176 -3.78 4.83 3.94
C LEU A 176 -4.49 3.92 2.94
N GLU A 177 -3.75 3.33 1.99
CA GLU A 177 -4.30 2.29 1.14
C GLU A 177 -4.58 1.05 1.99
N ASP A 178 -5.79 0.54 1.92
CA ASP A 178 -6.18 -0.69 2.61
C ASP A 178 -5.46 -1.90 1.97
N THR A 179 -4.14 -2.03 2.24
CA THR A 179 -3.29 -3.11 1.75
C THR A 179 -3.29 -4.30 2.71
N ASP A 180 -3.22 -5.51 2.16
CA ASP A 180 -3.12 -6.74 2.95
C ASP A 180 -1.66 -7.16 3.17
N ILE A 181 -0.79 -6.80 2.21
CA ILE A 181 0.65 -7.11 2.22
C ILE A 181 1.43 -5.81 2.00
N LEU A 182 2.28 -5.46 2.93
CA LEU A 182 3.10 -4.26 2.90
C LEU A 182 4.56 -4.62 2.62
N LEU A 183 5.08 -4.15 1.49
CA LEU A 183 6.49 -4.32 1.11
C LEU A 183 7.22 -3.00 1.33
N LEU A 184 8.25 -3.01 2.18
CA LEU A 184 8.97 -1.83 2.62
C LEU A 184 10.44 -1.93 2.21
N ASP A 185 10.84 -1.27 1.13
CA ASP A 185 12.24 -1.23 0.69
C ASP A 185 12.95 -0.03 1.32
N GLU A 186 13.73 -0.28 2.36
CA GLU A 186 14.48 0.74 3.13
C GLU A 186 13.60 1.94 3.54
N PRO A 187 12.46 1.70 4.24
CA PRO A 187 11.43 2.72 4.46
C PRO A 187 11.88 3.88 5.36
N THR A 188 12.93 3.68 6.15
CA THR A 188 13.47 4.70 7.07
C THR A 188 14.40 5.70 6.37
N ASN A 189 14.83 5.42 5.15
CA ASN A 189 15.61 6.38 4.37
C ASN A 189 14.77 7.66 4.17
N HIS A 190 15.31 8.80 4.54
CA HIS A 190 14.66 10.12 4.49
C HIS A 190 13.59 10.40 5.57
N LEU A 191 13.44 9.53 6.57
CA LEU A 191 12.65 9.81 7.77
C LEU A 191 13.56 10.37 8.88
N ASP A 192 13.04 11.28 9.68
CA ASP A 192 13.66 11.65 10.93
C ASP A 192 13.37 10.60 12.02
N LEU A 193 13.98 10.75 13.18
CA LEU A 193 13.82 9.80 14.28
C LEU A 193 12.35 9.64 14.70
N ARG A 194 11.60 10.74 14.76
CA ARG A 194 10.21 10.73 15.19
C ARG A 194 9.29 10.01 14.21
N ALA A 195 9.47 10.26 12.92
CA ALA A 195 8.71 9.57 11.87
C ALA A 195 9.09 8.08 11.79
N THR A 196 10.35 7.75 12.04
CA THR A 196 10.81 6.36 12.13
C THR A 196 10.16 5.62 13.29
N GLU A 197 10.20 6.18 14.51
CA GLU A 197 9.54 5.60 15.68
C GLU A 197 8.04 5.40 15.47
N TRP A 198 7.38 6.38 14.85
CA TRP A 198 5.97 6.27 14.52
C TRP A 198 5.69 5.15 13.51
N LEU A 199 6.54 5.01 12.47
CA LEU A 199 6.43 3.94 11.48
C LEU A 199 6.64 2.55 12.11
N GLU A 200 7.62 2.40 12.99
CA GLU A 200 7.89 1.16 13.72
C GLU A 200 6.68 0.76 14.59
N ASP A 201 6.09 1.72 15.31
CA ASP A 201 4.87 1.48 16.07
C ASP A 201 3.70 1.08 15.17
N TYR A 202 3.52 1.76 14.02
CA TYR A 202 2.50 1.42 13.03
C TYR A 202 2.68 -0.01 12.51
N ILE A 203 3.90 -0.38 12.09
CA ILE A 203 4.20 -1.73 11.59
C ILE A 203 3.91 -2.77 12.66
N THR A 204 4.30 -2.52 13.92
CA THR A 204 4.08 -3.45 15.04
C THR A 204 2.59 -3.77 15.25
N HIS A 205 1.70 -2.80 14.98
CA HIS A 205 0.25 -2.96 15.14
C HIS A 205 -0.48 -3.32 13.83
N PHE A 206 0.24 -3.37 12.71
CA PHE A 206 -0.34 -3.72 11.43
C PHE A 206 -0.77 -5.19 11.42
N ARG A 207 -2.01 -5.45 11.03
CA ARG A 207 -2.59 -6.81 11.07
C ARG A 207 -2.35 -7.62 9.81
N GLY A 208 -1.87 -6.99 8.74
CA GLY A 208 -1.53 -7.65 7.49
C GLY A 208 -0.12 -8.23 7.52
N THR A 209 0.32 -8.74 6.40
CA THR A 209 1.66 -9.29 6.19
C THR A 209 2.64 -8.17 5.87
N VAL A 210 3.81 -8.18 6.51
CA VAL A 210 4.88 -7.19 6.28
C VAL A 210 6.14 -7.89 5.81
N LEU A 211 6.78 -7.30 4.79
CA LEU A 211 8.10 -7.68 4.31
C LEU A 211 8.97 -6.41 4.24
N ALA A 212 10.03 -6.31 5.06
CA ALA A 212 10.87 -5.11 5.20
C ALA A 212 12.37 -5.41 5.11
#